data_a2a99f529e46c7af79c12ab5e0db48b2
#
_entry.id   a2a99f529e46c7af79c12ab5e0db48b2
#
_cell.length_a   1.000
_cell.length_b   1.000
_cell.length_c   1.000
_cell.angle_alpha   90.00
_cell.angle_beta   90.00
_cell.angle_gamma   90.00
#
_symmetry.space_group_name_H-M   'P 1'
#
loop_
_entity.id
_entity.type
_entity.pdbx_description
1 polymer ?
#
loop_
_entity_poly.entity_id
_entity_poly.type
_entity_poly.pdbx_seq_one_letter_code
_entity_poly.pdbx_strand_id
1 'polypeptide(L)'
;MTDYTIQLLGAQELDDKTLQQVNGLLHLLNPEASTIEAGRLAQLIEKGTLILFVAKNADGHISGMLTLCICPTLAQDKLWIEDVVVDDSCRRKGIVRELVRSAIAHSAATWPGSTIYLTSNPTRQAARILYVAEGFEEYDTGVFRMKP
;
A
#
# COMPACT_ATOMS: atom_id res chain seq x y z
N MET A 1 -2.60 -0.05 23.37
CA MET A 1 -1.71 -1.10 22.89
C MET A 1 -2.24 -1.64 21.57
N THR A 2 -1.41 -1.66 20.55
CA THR A 2 -1.83 -2.18 19.24
C THR A 2 -1.57 -3.68 19.16
N ASP A 3 -2.51 -4.41 18.55
CA ASP A 3 -2.43 -5.87 18.40
C ASP A 3 -1.70 -6.27 17.11
N TYR A 4 -1.04 -5.31 16.47
CA TYR A 4 -0.38 -5.52 15.18
C TYR A 4 0.88 -4.67 15.07
N THR A 5 1.76 -5.06 14.14
CA THR A 5 2.95 -4.30 13.78
C THR A 5 2.96 -4.04 12.28
N ILE A 6 3.50 -2.90 11.87
CA ILE A 6 3.70 -2.57 10.46
C ILE A 6 5.16 -2.90 10.11
N GLN A 7 5.35 -3.59 9.00
CA GLN A 7 6.69 -3.93 8.51
C GLN A 7 6.72 -4.00 6.99
N LEU A 8 7.90 -3.87 6.43
CA LEU A 8 8.12 -4.11 5.00
C LEU A 8 8.20 -5.60 4.76
N LEU A 9 7.54 -6.09 3.71
CA LEU A 9 7.63 -7.48 3.33
C LEU A 9 8.77 -7.66 2.32
N GLY A 10 9.76 -8.48 2.70
CA GLY A 10 10.89 -8.79 1.83
C GLY A 10 10.58 -9.95 0.89
N ALA A 11 11.29 -10.01 -0.24
CA ALA A 11 11.10 -11.08 -1.23
C ALA A 11 11.35 -12.48 -0.64
N GLN A 12 12.27 -12.59 0.33
CA GLN A 12 12.60 -13.87 0.98
C GLN A 12 11.49 -14.37 1.91
N GLU A 13 10.49 -13.54 2.22
CA GLU A 13 9.39 -13.90 3.12
C GLU A 13 8.15 -14.43 2.38
N LEU A 14 8.23 -14.56 1.04
CA LEU A 14 7.09 -14.93 0.18
C LEU A 14 6.90 -16.46 0.12
N ASP A 15 6.61 -17.08 1.26
CA ASP A 15 6.18 -18.47 1.29
C ASP A 15 4.70 -18.58 0.84
N ASP A 16 4.22 -19.81 0.67
CA ASP A 16 2.85 -20.06 0.19
C ASP A 16 1.79 -19.41 1.08
N LYS A 17 1.98 -19.47 2.39
CA LYS A 17 1.03 -18.91 3.35
C LYS A 17 0.98 -17.38 3.25
N THR A 18 2.13 -16.73 3.21
CA THR A 18 2.24 -15.28 3.06
C THR A 18 1.61 -14.83 1.74
N LEU A 19 1.92 -15.53 0.64
CA LEU A 19 1.37 -15.22 -0.67
C LEU A 19 -0.16 -15.36 -0.70
N GLN A 20 -0.70 -16.41 -0.06
CA GLN A 20 -2.15 -16.59 0.06
C GLN A 20 -2.81 -15.42 0.80
N GLN A 21 -2.19 -14.93 1.87
CA GLN A 21 -2.72 -13.80 2.63
C GLN A 21 -2.69 -12.51 1.80
N VAL A 22 -1.62 -12.24 1.09
CA VAL A 22 -1.51 -11.08 0.20
C VAL A 22 -2.56 -11.15 -0.91
N ASN A 23 -2.71 -12.30 -1.56
CA ASN A 23 -3.72 -12.48 -2.59
C ASN A 23 -5.14 -12.39 -2.05
N GLY A 24 -5.38 -12.86 -0.83
CA GLY A 24 -6.68 -12.72 -0.16
C GLY A 24 -7.05 -11.25 0.01
N LEU A 25 -6.11 -10.42 0.44
CA LEU A 25 -6.32 -8.98 0.57
C LEU A 25 -6.49 -8.31 -0.80
N LEU A 26 -5.71 -8.72 -1.79
CA LEU A 26 -5.84 -8.21 -3.16
C LEU A 26 -7.24 -8.47 -3.73
N HIS A 27 -7.77 -9.67 -3.54
CA HIS A 27 -9.11 -10.03 -4.01
C HIS A 27 -10.22 -9.35 -3.20
N LEU A 28 -9.98 -9.06 -1.93
CA LEU A 28 -10.91 -8.25 -1.14
C LEU A 28 -10.98 -6.81 -1.68
N LEU A 29 -9.85 -6.24 -2.07
CA LEU A 29 -9.77 -4.90 -2.66
C LEU A 29 -10.37 -4.87 -4.06
N ASN A 30 -10.05 -5.87 -4.88
CA ASN A 30 -10.50 -5.98 -6.27
C ASN A 30 -10.82 -7.44 -6.58
N PRO A 31 -12.11 -7.86 -6.48
CA PRO A 31 -12.49 -9.26 -6.71
C PRO A 31 -12.15 -9.79 -8.10
N GLU A 32 -11.97 -8.93 -9.08
CA GLU A 32 -11.63 -9.30 -10.46
C GLU A 32 -10.13 -9.33 -10.74
N ALA A 33 -9.31 -8.94 -9.77
CA ALA A 33 -7.87 -8.96 -9.93
C ALA A 33 -7.36 -10.40 -10.13
N SER A 34 -6.40 -10.55 -11.00
CA SER A 34 -5.68 -11.82 -11.14
C SER A 34 -4.80 -12.04 -9.91
N THR A 35 -4.62 -13.30 -9.53
CA THR A 35 -3.70 -13.69 -8.46
C THR A 35 -2.27 -13.30 -8.87
N ILE A 36 -1.53 -12.70 -7.96
CA ILE A 36 -0.12 -12.42 -8.20
C ILE A 36 0.71 -13.65 -7.84
N GLU A 37 1.63 -14.01 -8.75
CA GLU A 37 2.57 -15.10 -8.54
C GLU A 37 3.74 -14.66 -7.65
N ALA A 38 4.27 -15.61 -6.87
CA ALA A 38 5.39 -15.34 -5.95
C ALA A 38 6.61 -14.77 -6.69
N GLY A 39 6.97 -15.31 -7.83
CA GLY A 39 8.09 -14.84 -8.64
C GLY A 39 7.91 -13.41 -9.13
N ARG A 40 6.69 -13.05 -9.53
CA ARG A 40 6.39 -11.70 -9.98
C ARG A 40 6.49 -10.69 -8.81
N LEU A 41 5.92 -11.03 -7.67
CA LEU A 41 5.96 -10.15 -6.50
C LEU A 41 7.39 -9.99 -5.99
N ALA A 42 8.14 -11.09 -5.91
CA ALA A 42 9.55 -11.05 -5.53
C ALA A 42 10.36 -10.14 -6.47
N GLN A 43 10.13 -10.24 -7.78
CA GLN A 43 10.80 -9.40 -8.75
C GLN A 43 10.51 -7.92 -8.55
N LEU A 44 9.26 -7.55 -8.28
CA LEU A 44 8.87 -6.17 -8.04
C LEU A 44 9.56 -5.61 -6.79
N ILE A 45 9.59 -6.40 -5.72
CA ILE A 45 10.22 -6.01 -4.45
C ILE A 45 11.74 -5.89 -4.62
N GLU A 46 12.39 -6.87 -5.22
CA GLU A 46 13.85 -6.90 -5.40
C GLU A 46 14.36 -5.77 -6.29
N LYS A 47 13.59 -5.41 -7.32
CA LYS A 47 13.95 -4.28 -8.19
C LYS A 47 13.72 -2.92 -7.53
N GLY A 48 13.07 -2.88 -6.37
CA GLY A 48 12.72 -1.64 -5.71
C GLY A 48 11.65 -0.83 -6.43
N THR A 49 10.91 -1.46 -7.35
CA THR A 49 9.81 -0.82 -8.08
C THR A 49 8.61 -0.60 -7.17
N LEU A 50 8.45 -1.50 -6.20
CA LEU A 50 7.31 -1.53 -5.29
C LEU A 50 7.80 -1.92 -3.91
N ILE A 51 7.30 -1.23 -2.89
CA ILE A 51 7.52 -1.58 -1.50
C ILE A 51 6.17 -2.00 -0.94
N LEU A 52 6.12 -3.19 -0.34
CA LEU A 52 4.92 -3.72 0.26
C LEU A 52 4.99 -3.60 1.78
N PHE A 53 4.14 -2.74 2.33
CA PHE A 53 3.94 -2.62 3.77
C PHE A 53 2.82 -3.54 4.18
N VAL A 54 3.02 -4.29 5.26
CA VAL A 54 2.00 -5.20 5.79
C VAL A 54 1.80 -4.95 7.27
N ALA A 55 0.56 -5.13 7.72
CA ALA A 55 0.20 -5.15 9.11
C ALA A 55 0.08 -6.61 9.55
N LYS A 56 0.91 -7.04 10.47
CA LYS A 56 0.88 -8.41 11.03
C LYS A 56 0.39 -8.37 12.46
N ASN A 57 -0.52 -9.29 12.80
CA ASN A 57 -0.95 -9.47 14.18
C ASN A 57 0.10 -10.28 14.96
N ALA A 58 -0.16 -10.56 16.24
CA ALA A 58 0.74 -11.31 17.12
C ALA A 58 1.08 -12.71 16.60
N ASP A 59 0.16 -13.33 15.84
CA ASP A 59 0.35 -14.66 15.26
C ASP A 59 1.09 -14.61 13.91
N GLY A 60 1.45 -13.44 13.44
CA GLY A 60 2.11 -13.26 12.15
C GLY A 60 1.17 -13.23 10.95
N HIS A 61 -0.15 -13.25 11.19
CA HIS A 61 -1.14 -13.14 10.12
C HIS A 61 -1.19 -11.73 9.56
N ILE A 62 -1.20 -11.61 8.23
CA ILE A 62 -1.28 -10.33 7.54
C ILE A 62 -2.75 -9.88 7.47
N SER A 63 -3.08 -8.82 8.18
CA SER A 63 -4.43 -8.27 8.27
C SER A 63 -4.66 -7.02 7.43
N GLY A 64 -3.61 -6.46 6.87
CA GLY A 64 -3.70 -5.28 6.00
C GLY A 64 -2.44 -5.08 5.21
N MET A 65 -2.53 -4.32 4.13
CA MET A 65 -1.38 -4.00 3.29
C MET A 65 -1.52 -2.63 2.63
N LEU A 66 -0.40 -2.12 2.16
CA LEU A 66 -0.29 -0.91 1.35
C LEU A 66 0.93 -1.06 0.47
N THR A 67 0.82 -0.73 -0.81
CA THR A 67 1.98 -0.68 -1.69
C THR A 67 2.40 0.76 -1.93
N LEU A 68 3.71 1.00 -1.94
CA LEU A 68 4.32 2.26 -2.33
C LEU A 68 5.07 2.01 -3.62
N CYS A 69 4.58 2.60 -4.70
CA CYS A 69 5.13 2.41 -6.04
C CYS A 69 6.01 3.60 -6.41
N ILE A 70 7.18 3.33 -6.94
CA ILE A 70 8.13 4.36 -7.35
C ILE A 70 7.98 4.57 -8.87
N CYS A 71 7.68 5.80 -9.25
CA CYS A 71 7.54 6.20 -10.64
C CYS A 71 8.59 7.27 -10.96
N PRO A 72 9.76 6.88 -11.48
CA PRO A 72 10.78 7.84 -11.85
C PRO A 72 10.33 8.66 -13.05
N THR A 73 10.54 9.97 -12.97
CA THR A 73 10.35 10.88 -14.08
C THR A 73 11.65 11.67 -14.30
N LEU A 74 11.74 12.44 -15.38
CA LEU A 74 12.94 13.22 -15.64
C LEU A 74 13.18 14.30 -14.59
N ALA A 75 12.11 14.81 -13.99
CA ALA A 75 12.20 15.88 -13.00
C ALA A 75 12.43 15.36 -11.58
N GLN A 76 11.82 14.23 -11.23
CA GLN A 76 11.86 13.69 -9.88
C GLN A 76 11.33 12.26 -9.85
N ASP A 77 11.57 11.56 -8.75
CA ASP A 77 10.88 10.33 -8.44
C ASP A 77 9.51 10.67 -7.84
N LYS A 78 8.45 10.21 -8.46
CA LYS A 78 7.10 10.29 -7.90
C LYS A 78 6.79 9.01 -7.15
N LEU A 79 6.15 9.14 -6.00
CA LEU A 79 5.76 8.00 -5.18
C LEU A 79 4.24 7.90 -5.20
N TRP A 80 3.71 6.68 -5.39
CA TRP A 80 2.28 6.44 -5.44
C TRP A 80 1.88 5.39 -4.43
N ILE A 81 0.90 5.72 -3.58
CA ILE A 81 0.28 4.75 -2.69
C ILE A 81 -0.82 4.04 -3.46
N GLU A 82 -0.75 2.71 -3.46
CA GLU A 82 -1.70 1.82 -4.13
C GLU A 82 -2.07 0.66 -3.21
N ASP A 83 -3.07 -0.11 -3.60
CA ASP A 83 -3.45 -1.38 -2.96
C ASP A 83 -3.62 -1.26 -1.44
N VAL A 84 -4.28 -0.21 -0.97
CA VAL A 84 -4.57 -0.04 0.46
C VAL A 84 -5.80 -0.86 0.82
N VAL A 85 -5.62 -1.85 1.65
CA VAL A 85 -6.71 -2.73 2.07
C VAL A 85 -6.45 -3.31 3.45
N VAL A 86 -7.51 -3.47 4.23
CA VAL A 86 -7.49 -4.10 5.55
C VAL A 86 -8.60 -5.14 5.59
N ASP A 87 -8.31 -6.29 6.18
CA ASP A 87 -9.29 -7.35 6.39
C ASP A 87 -10.51 -6.80 7.13
N ASP A 88 -11.70 -7.21 6.70
CA ASP A 88 -12.97 -6.75 7.29
C ASP A 88 -13.03 -6.95 8.80
N SER A 89 -12.49 -8.06 9.29
CA SER A 89 -12.46 -8.38 10.72
C SER A 89 -11.52 -7.47 11.53
N CYS A 90 -10.64 -6.74 10.86
CA CYS A 90 -9.62 -5.91 11.48
C CYS A 90 -9.83 -4.41 11.25
N ARG A 91 -10.99 -4.02 10.73
CA ARG A 91 -11.32 -2.61 10.52
C ARG A 91 -11.50 -1.87 11.85
N ARG A 92 -11.37 -0.54 11.81
CA ARG A 92 -11.52 0.38 12.96
C ARG A 92 -10.46 0.20 14.06
N LYS A 93 -9.32 -0.39 13.72
CA LYS A 93 -8.16 -0.55 14.63
C LYS A 93 -7.03 0.43 14.32
N GLY A 94 -7.22 1.35 13.38
CA GLY A 94 -6.20 2.32 12.98
C GLY A 94 -5.13 1.76 12.06
N ILE A 95 -5.34 0.58 11.47
CA ILE A 95 -4.33 -0.09 10.64
C ILE A 95 -4.01 0.72 9.38
N VAL A 96 -5.02 1.24 8.67
CA VAL A 96 -4.80 2.06 7.47
C VAL A 96 -3.96 3.28 7.81
N ARG A 97 -4.27 3.95 8.92
CA ARG A 97 -3.53 5.12 9.38
C ARG A 97 -2.06 4.80 9.62
N GLU A 98 -1.78 3.70 10.30
CA GLU A 98 -0.39 3.29 10.59
C GLU A 98 0.35 2.85 9.32
N LEU A 99 -0.32 2.19 8.39
CA LEU A 99 0.25 1.86 7.08
C LEU A 99 0.64 3.14 6.32
N VAL A 100 -0.26 4.11 6.26
CA VAL A 100 -0.02 5.39 5.59
C VAL A 100 1.14 6.14 6.26
N ARG A 101 1.15 6.22 7.58
CA ARG A 101 2.24 6.86 8.33
C ARG A 101 3.57 6.19 8.08
N SER A 102 3.60 4.86 8.02
CA SER A 102 4.81 4.10 7.74
C SER A 102 5.34 4.39 6.33
N ALA A 103 4.44 4.48 5.35
CA ALA A 103 4.80 4.82 3.98
C ALA A 103 5.36 6.25 3.88
N ILE A 104 4.73 7.21 4.58
CA ILE A 104 5.21 8.60 4.62
C ILE A 104 6.60 8.67 5.25
N ALA A 105 6.80 8.03 6.41
CA ALA A 105 8.09 8.03 7.10
C ALA A 105 9.18 7.39 6.27
N HIS A 106 8.90 6.26 5.62
CA HIS A 106 9.84 5.58 4.74
C HIS A 106 10.20 6.45 3.54
N SER A 107 9.23 7.12 2.94
CA SER A 107 9.42 8.02 1.81
C SER A 107 10.30 9.21 2.18
N ALA A 108 10.05 9.82 3.34
CA ALA A 108 10.84 10.95 3.82
C ALA A 108 12.30 10.57 4.06
N ALA A 109 12.55 9.36 4.55
CA ALA A 109 13.90 8.87 4.82
C ALA A 109 14.64 8.45 3.54
N THR A 110 13.93 7.82 2.60
CA THR A 110 14.55 7.21 1.41
C THR A 110 14.58 8.16 0.21
N TRP A 111 13.55 8.95 0.01
CA TRP A 111 13.43 9.90 -1.11
C TRP A 111 13.07 11.30 -0.60
N PRO A 112 13.97 11.95 0.15
CA PRO A 112 13.69 13.28 0.69
C PRO A 112 13.41 14.27 -0.45
N GLY A 113 12.33 15.05 -0.29
CA GLY A 113 11.89 16.00 -1.30
C GLY A 113 10.96 15.46 -2.37
N SER A 114 10.73 14.14 -2.42
CA SER A 114 9.76 13.52 -3.34
C SER A 114 8.33 13.70 -2.84
N THR A 115 7.39 13.79 -3.78
CA THR A 115 5.97 13.92 -3.48
C THR A 115 5.29 12.56 -3.54
N ILE A 116 4.39 12.31 -2.58
CA ILE A 116 3.57 11.10 -2.51
C ILE A 116 2.18 11.44 -3.05
N TYR A 117 1.72 10.65 -3.98
CA TYR A 117 0.39 10.76 -4.58
C TYR A 117 -0.45 9.53 -4.25
N LEU A 118 -1.75 9.69 -4.24
CA LEU A 118 -2.72 8.60 -4.26
C LEU A 118 -3.97 9.07 -4.97
N THR A 119 -4.77 8.12 -5.41
CA THR A 119 -6.10 8.40 -5.95
C THR A 119 -7.14 7.79 -5.03
N SER A 120 -8.25 8.47 -4.84
CA SER A 120 -9.37 7.99 -4.03
C SER A 120 -10.68 8.46 -4.62
N ASN A 121 -11.63 7.53 -4.76
CA ASN A 121 -12.95 7.87 -5.26
C ASN A 121 -13.63 8.84 -4.29
N PRO A 122 -14.30 9.91 -4.79
CA PRO A 122 -15.02 10.85 -3.93
C PRO A 122 -16.06 10.20 -3.00
N THR A 123 -16.60 9.04 -3.36
CA THR A 123 -17.55 8.31 -2.53
C THR A 123 -16.91 7.67 -1.28
N ARG A 124 -15.59 7.53 -1.25
CA ARG A 124 -14.86 6.95 -0.11
C ARG A 124 -14.54 8.03 0.92
N GLN A 125 -15.58 8.57 1.55
CA GLN A 125 -15.46 9.72 2.45
C GLN A 125 -14.55 9.45 3.66
N ALA A 126 -14.70 8.30 4.30
CA ALA A 126 -13.88 7.94 5.47
C ALA A 126 -12.39 7.88 5.12
N ALA A 127 -12.04 7.28 3.99
CA ALA A 127 -10.67 7.21 3.52
C ALA A 127 -10.11 8.61 3.21
N ARG A 128 -10.90 9.44 2.54
CA ARG A 128 -10.48 10.81 2.21
C ARG A 128 -10.23 11.65 3.44
N ILE A 129 -11.09 11.54 4.46
CA ILE A 129 -10.91 12.23 5.76
C ILE A 129 -9.59 11.76 6.39
N LEU A 130 -9.30 10.47 6.36
CA LEU A 130 -8.05 9.92 6.89
C LEU A 130 -6.83 10.51 6.17
N TYR A 131 -6.85 10.53 4.84
CA TYR A 131 -5.73 11.06 4.06
C TYR A 131 -5.48 12.54 4.35
N VAL A 132 -6.53 13.35 4.42
CA VAL A 132 -6.41 14.76 4.77
C VAL A 132 -5.83 14.91 6.18
N ALA A 133 -6.29 14.12 7.14
CA ALA A 133 -5.78 14.14 8.51
C ALA A 133 -4.29 13.77 8.58
N GLU A 134 -3.80 12.95 7.65
CA GLU A 134 -2.39 12.55 7.58
C GLU A 134 -1.52 13.50 6.73
N GLY A 135 -2.10 14.61 6.26
CA GLY A 135 -1.34 15.66 5.57
C GLY A 135 -1.48 15.67 4.04
N PHE A 136 -2.30 14.82 3.48
CA PHE A 136 -2.60 14.88 2.04
C PHE A 136 -3.58 16.00 1.75
N GLU A 137 -3.42 16.63 0.60
CA GLU A 137 -4.36 17.64 0.10
C GLU A 137 -4.85 17.24 -1.29
N GLU A 138 -6.06 17.66 -1.63
CA GLU A 138 -6.55 17.43 -2.98
C GLU A 138 -5.67 18.19 -3.98
N TYR A 139 -5.20 17.46 -4.99
CA TYR A 139 -4.40 18.05 -6.06
C TYR A 139 -5.33 18.38 -7.23
N ASP A 140 -5.36 19.64 -7.62
CA ASP A 140 -6.22 20.12 -8.69
C ASP A 140 -5.71 19.66 -10.07
N THR A 141 -6.06 18.44 -10.42
CA THR A 141 -5.67 17.78 -11.67
C THR A 141 -6.73 16.72 -12.01
N GLY A 142 -6.51 15.97 -13.06
CA GLY A 142 -7.41 14.91 -13.48
C GLY A 142 -6.64 13.65 -13.87
N VAL A 143 -7.29 12.51 -13.71
CA VAL A 143 -6.75 11.22 -14.13
C VAL A 143 -7.49 10.79 -15.40
N PHE A 144 -6.73 10.49 -16.43
CA PHE A 144 -7.23 9.93 -17.68
C PHE A 144 -6.71 8.52 -17.84
N ARG A 145 -7.54 7.62 -18.34
CA ARG A 145 -7.11 6.24 -18.64
C ARG A 145 -7.60 5.83 -20.03
N MET A 146 -6.85 4.92 -20.63
CA MET A 146 -7.19 4.34 -21.93
C MET A 146 -6.70 2.89 -21.97
N LYS A 147 -7.49 2.02 -22.57
CA LYS A 147 -7.09 0.64 -22.85
C LYS A 147 -6.81 0.55 -24.34
N PRO A 148 -5.52 0.43 -24.74
CA PRO A 148 -5.18 0.36 -26.16
C PRO A 148 -5.59 -0.96 -26.80
#